data_961d9fa3d53f8526a491832da56becd8
#
_entry.id   961d9fa3d53f8526a491832da56becd8
#
_cell.length_a   1.000
_cell.length_b   1.000
_cell.length_c   1.000
_cell.angle_alpha   90.00
_cell.angle_beta   90.00
_cell.angle_gamma   90.00
#
_symmetry.space_group_name_H-M   'P 1'
#
loop_
_entity.id
_entity.type
_entity.pdbx_description
1 polymer ?
#
loop_
_entity_poly.entity_id
_entity_poly.type
_entity_poly.pdbx_seq_one_letter_code
_entity_poly.pdbx_strand_id
1 'polypeptide(L)'
;MARRIPSLNALRAFEAAGRLGRMTLAAEELNVTHSAVSRQIQHLEDVLGIPLFEGPKNRLRLTEGGATLLSGLTAAFDQMDMSVRSVADTEDGPLDVSCPGTFTMRWLIPRLYRFQAQYPDIEVRLSASSKPVDFSRDGFDAAIRVGTAPWPDGADVIPLFPEQTGPVLAPSLFAGATHGFEGLSQLHTRTRLRAWGDWLARSGRSIDPGPRVEYEHFYFMLEAASAGLGVCVAPWPYVTDDIRFGRLMAPHGFLESGHEYVALRRARRNRKSVLFCDWLHKEADAYMRSSLPPQG
;
A
#
# COMPACT_ATOMS: atom_id res chain seq x y z
N MET A 1 -27.56 2.76 20.05
CA MET A 1 -27.86 1.33 20.14
C MET A 1 -26.66 0.61 20.76
N ALA A 2 -26.86 -0.25 21.76
CA ALA A 2 -25.79 -1.06 22.34
C ALA A 2 -25.32 -2.11 21.32
N ARG A 3 -23.99 -2.24 21.13
CA ARG A 3 -23.41 -3.25 20.26
C ARG A 3 -23.61 -4.65 20.89
N ARG A 4 -24.27 -5.55 20.16
CA ARG A 4 -24.40 -6.97 20.57
C ARG A 4 -23.16 -7.74 20.11
N ILE A 5 -22.05 -7.60 20.84
CA ILE A 5 -20.80 -8.31 20.55
C ILE A 5 -20.67 -9.43 21.59
N PRO A 6 -20.35 -10.68 21.21
CA PRO A 6 -19.97 -11.74 22.14
C PRO A 6 -18.79 -11.34 23.03
N SER A 7 -18.46 -12.16 24.03
CA SER A 7 -17.30 -11.92 24.91
C SER A 7 -16.03 -11.68 24.10
N LEU A 8 -15.32 -10.58 24.34
CA LEU A 8 -14.05 -10.27 23.69
C LEU A 8 -12.99 -11.35 23.92
N ASN A 9 -13.01 -12.00 25.08
CA ASN A 9 -12.10 -13.13 25.36
C ASN A 9 -12.44 -14.34 24.49
N ALA A 10 -13.71 -14.61 24.21
CA ALA A 10 -14.12 -15.69 23.33
C ALA A 10 -13.75 -15.40 21.87
N LEU A 11 -13.98 -14.18 21.41
CA LEU A 11 -13.57 -13.72 20.06
C LEU A 11 -12.04 -13.80 19.90
N ARG A 12 -11.27 -13.36 20.91
CA ARG A 12 -9.80 -13.39 20.90
C ARG A 12 -9.27 -14.83 20.91
N ALA A 13 -9.87 -15.73 21.68
CA ALA A 13 -9.50 -17.14 21.71
C ALA A 13 -9.75 -17.83 20.36
N PHE A 14 -10.88 -17.53 19.73
CA PHE A 14 -11.21 -18.04 18.39
C PHE A 14 -10.25 -17.49 17.32
N GLU A 15 -9.99 -16.18 17.31
CA GLU A 15 -9.09 -15.55 16.35
C GLU A 15 -7.69 -16.18 16.40
N ALA A 16 -7.09 -16.26 17.60
CA ALA A 16 -5.78 -16.86 17.80
C ALA A 16 -5.74 -18.33 17.34
N ALA A 17 -6.75 -19.12 17.68
CA ALA A 17 -6.84 -20.53 17.27
C ALA A 17 -7.02 -20.69 15.75
N GLY A 18 -7.83 -19.83 15.13
CA GLY A 18 -8.06 -19.83 13.67
C GLY A 18 -6.83 -19.43 12.88
N ARG A 19 -6.14 -18.38 13.29
CA ARG A 19 -4.93 -17.87 12.64
C ARG A 19 -3.74 -18.83 12.79
N LEU A 20 -3.53 -19.39 13.97
CA LEU A 20 -2.43 -20.31 14.26
C LEU A 20 -2.72 -21.77 13.85
N GLY A 21 -3.99 -22.11 13.56
CA GLY A 21 -4.42 -23.45 13.17
C GLY A 21 -4.33 -24.53 14.27
N ARG A 22 -3.97 -24.14 15.50
CA ARG A 22 -3.80 -25.04 16.67
C ARG A 22 -4.21 -24.35 17.96
N MET A 23 -5.02 -25.03 18.79
CA MET A 23 -5.41 -24.51 20.11
C MET A 23 -4.26 -24.39 21.10
N THR A 24 -3.22 -25.24 20.99
CA THR A 24 -2.04 -25.17 21.83
C THR A 24 -1.25 -23.90 21.62
N LEU A 25 -1.02 -23.52 20.37
CA LEU A 25 -0.31 -22.27 20.01
C LEU A 25 -1.12 -21.04 20.43
N ALA A 26 -2.45 -21.09 20.29
CA ALA A 26 -3.32 -20.02 20.77
C ALA A 26 -3.27 -19.88 22.30
N ALA A 27 -3.20 -20.99 23.03
CA ALA A 27 -3.07 -20.97 24.47
C ALA A 27 -1.73 -20.37 24.92
N GLU A 28 -0.65 -20.70 24.23
CA GLU A 28 0.68 -20.11 24.46
C GLU A 28 0.68 -18.60 24.17
N GLU A 29 0.17 -18.17 23.01
CA GLU A 29 0.08 -16.74 22.65
C GLU A 29 -0.76 -15.93 23.66
N LEU A 30 -1.87 -16.52 24.13
CA LEU A 30 -2.78 -15.85 25.04
C LEU A 30 -2.38 -15.97 26.53
N ASN A 31 -1.31 -16.71 26.85
CA ASN A 31 -0.87 -17.02 28.22
C ASN A 31 -1.99 -17.64 29.08
N VAL A 32 -2.72 -18.59 28.51
CA VAL A 32 -3.80 -19.33 29.18
C VAL A 32 -3.67 -20.83 28.95
N THR A 33 -4.50 -21.64 29.63
CA THR A 33 -4.52 -23.09 29.41
C THR A 33 -5.27 -23.45 28.12
N HIS A 34 -4.91 -24.57 27.49
CA HIS A 34 -5.62 -25.12 26.33
C HIS A 34 -7.12 -25.33 26.62
N SER A 35 -7.48 -25.77 27.84
CA SER A 35 -8.87 -25.95 28.25
C SER A 35 -9.63 -24.62 28.36
N ALA A 36 -8.94 -23.51 28.68
CA ALA A 36 -9.55 -22.19 28.70
C ALA A 36 -9.89 -21.73 27.28
N VAL A 37 -8.95 -21.87 26.32
CA VAL A 37 -9.19 -21.57 24.90
C VAL A 37 -10.36 -22.39 24.37
N SER A 38 -10.36 -23.72 24.61
CA SER A 38 -11.43 -24.59 24.12
C SER A 38 -12.80 -24.19 24.68
N ARG A 39 -12.89 -23.82 25.96
CA ARG A 39 -14.15 -23.35 26.58
C ARG A 39 -14.64 -22.03 26.03
N GLN A 40 -13.73 -21.10 25.78
CA GLN A 40 -14.07 -19.79 25.18
C GLN A 40 -14.63 -19.97 23.76
N ILE A 41 -14.02 -20.84 22.97
CA ILE A 41 -14.47 -21.11 21.59
C ILE A 41 -15.83 -21.81 21.62
N GLN A 42 -16.01 -22.84 22.47
CA GLN A 42 -17.30 -23.51 22.62
C GLN A 42 -18.42 -22.53 23.02
N HIS A 43 -18.14 -21.65 23.99
CA HIS A 43 -19.08 -20.61 24.38
C HIS A 43 -19.43 -19.67 23.24
N LEU A 44 -18.45 -19.33 22.38
CA LEU A 44 -18.67 -18.48 21.20
C LEU A 44 -19.59 -19.18 20.19
N GLU A 45 -19.34 -20.46 19.91
CA GLU A 45 -20.17 -21.28 19.02
C GLU A 45 -21.60 -21.40 19.55
N ASP A 46 -21.76 -21.61 20.87
CA ASP A 46 -23.07 -21.66 21.54
C ASP A 46 -23.85 -20.35 21.42
N VAL A 47 -23.16 -19.19 21.57
CA VAL A 47 -23.76 -17.86 21.43
C VAL A 47 -24.15 -17.56 19.98
N LEU A 48 -23.33 -18.01 19.01
CA LEU A 48 -23.59 -17.78 17.59
C LEU A 48 -24.55 -18.81 16.97
N GLY A 49 -24.75 -19.96 17.65
CA GLY A 49 -25.58 -21.07 17.18
C GLY A 49 -25.01 -21.80 15.96
N ILE A 50 -23.73 -21.63 15.66
CA ILE A 50 -23.03 -22.28 14.54
C ILE A 50 -21.66 -22.79 14.96
N PRO A 51 -21.18 -23.93 14.43
CA PRO A 51 -19.80 -24.36 14.62
C PRO A 51 -18.86 -23.46 13.81
N LEU A 52 -17.74 -23.10 14.41
CA LEU A 52 -16.68 -22.29 13.77
C LEU A 52 -15.50 -23.15 13.32
N PHE A 53 -15.33 -24.31 13.98
CA PHE A 53 -14.34 -25.30 13.61
C PHE A 53 -14.97 -26.66 13.30
N GLU A 54 -14.33 -27.39 12.43
CA GLU A 54 -14.64 -28.77 12.10
C GLU A 54 -13.38 -29.67 12.18
N GLY A 55 -13.58 -30.98 12.30
CA GLY A 55 -12.51 -31.97 12.38
C GLY A 55 -12.01 -32.24 13.80
N PRO A 56 -10.97 -33.08 13.96
CA PRO A 56 -10.44 -33.47 15.25
C PRO A 56 -9.67 -32.29 15.90
N LYS A 57 -9.70 -32.22 17.23
CA LYS A 57 -9.13 -31.13 18.06
C LYS A 57 -7.64 -30.84 17.82
N ASN A 58 -6.91 -31.81 17.29
CA ASN A 58 -5.48 -31.66 16.95
C ASN A 58 -5.22 -31.14 15.52
N ARG A 59 -6.27 -30.99 14.70
CA ARG A 59 -6.19 -30.51 13.32
C ARG A 59 -7.43 -29.67 12.99
N LEU A 60 -7.45 -28.47 13.54
CA LEU A 60 -8.57 -27.54 13.35
C LEU A 60 -8.71 -27.16 11.87
N ARG A 61 -9.92 -27.25 11.37
CA ARG A 61 -10.32 -26.65 10.09
C ARG A 61 -11.44 -25.66 10.36
N LEU A 62 -11.37 -24.51 9.74
CA LEU A 62 -12.45 -23.53 9.81
C LEU A 62 -13.64 -24.01 8.98
N THR A 63 -14.85 -23.83 9.51
CA THR A 63 -16.06 -23.85 8.71
C THR A 63 -16.12 -22.59 7.83
N GLU A 64 -17.06 -22.53 6.88
CA GLU A 64 -17.31 -21.31 6.08
C GLU A 64 -17.64 -20.11 6.98
N GLY A 65 -18.49 -20.31 7.99
CA GLY A 65 -18.79 -19.30 9.01
C GLY A 65 -17.56 -18.89 9.81
N GLY A 66 -16.71 -19.86 10.18
CA GLY A 66 -15.45 -19.63 10.88
C GLY A 66 -14.48 -18.80 10.03
N ALA A 67 -14.32 -19.12 8.74
CA ALA A 67 -13.44 -18.39 7.85
C ALA A 67 -13.89 -16.92 7.65
N THR A 68 -15.19 -16.71 7.48
CA THR A 68 -15.78 -15.36 7.37
C THR A 68 -15.55 -14.55 8.65
N LEU A 69 -15.83 -15.16 9.82
CA LEU A 69 -15.65 -14.49 11.11
C LEU A 69 -14.18 -14.19 11.39
N LEU A 70 -13.25 -15.13 11.08
CA LEU A 70 -11.82 -14.94 11.29
C LEU A 70 -11.28 -13.73 10.54
N SER A 71 -11.59 -13.60 9.25
CA SER A 71 -11.15 -12.47 8.42
C SER A 71 -11.57 -11.12 9.03
N GLY A 72 -12.83 -11.02 9.47
CA GLY A 72 -13.35 -9.81 10.10
C GLY A 72 -12.72 -9.52 11.46
N LEU A 73 -12.49 -10.57 12.29
CA LEU A 73 -11.93 -10.42 13.63
C LEU A 73 -10.45 -10.06 13.59
N THR A 74 -9.65 -10.68 12.72
CA THR A 74 -8.23 -10.32 12.58
C THR A 74 -8.09 -8.84 12.27
N ALA A 75 -8.82 -8.33 11.26
CA ALA A 75 -8.80 -6.91 10.93
C ALA A 75 -9.28 -6.01 12.10
N ALA A 76 -10.29 -6.45 12.86
CA ALA A 76 -10.80 -5.68 14.00
C ALA A 76 -9.80 -5.66 15.17
N PHE A 77 -9.15 -6.76 15.49
CA PHE A 77 -8.12 -6.81 16.54
C PHE A 77 -6.86 -6.05 16.16
N ASP A 78 -6.43 -6.12 14.90
CA ASP A 78 -5.34 -5.28 14.37
C ASP A 78 -5.67 -3.79 14.57
N GLN A 79 -6.91 -3.39 14.26
CA GLN A 79 -7.37 -2.01 14.47
C GLN A 79 -7.40 -1.60 15.96
N MET A 80 -7.82 -2.52 16.86
CA MET A 80 -7.78 -2.27 18.31
C MET A 80 -6.33 -2.14 18.80
N ASP A 81 -5.42 -3.02 18.39
CA ASP A 81 -4.02 -2.98 18.75
C ASP A 81 -3.37 -1.67 18.28
N MET A 82 -3.60 -1.26 17.03
CA MET A 82 -3.17 0.03 16.51
C MET A 82 -3.70 1.20 17.35
N SER A 83 -4.98 1.14 17.77
CA SER A 83 -5.58 2.19 18.57
C SER A 83 -4.97 2.28 19.98
N VAL A 84 -4.69 1.14 20.61
CA VAL A 84 -4.01 1.07 21.92
C VAL A 84 -2.59 1.61 21.80
N ARG A 85 -1.82 1.17 20.81
CA ARG A 85 -0.45 1.66 20.56
C ARG A 85 -0.43 3.16 20.30
N SER A 86 -1.45 3.70 19.62
CA SER A 86 -1.53 5.14 19.34
C SER A 86 -1.62 6.01 20.57
N VAL A 87 -2.10 5.46 21.70
CA VAL A 87 -2.25 6.16 22.97
C VAL A 87 -1.11 5.83 23.93
N ALA A 88 -0.61 4.60 23.88
CA ALA A 88 0.40 4.09 24.83
C ALA A 88 1.79 4.70 24.65
N ASP A 89 2.03 5.43 23.53
CA ASP A 89 3.31 6.13 23.24
C ASP A 89 4.56 5.25 23.42
N THR A 90 4.41 3.94 23.25
CA THR A 90 5.53 3.01 23.33
C THR A 90 6.37 3.14 22.08
N GLU A 91 7.65 3.51 22.24
CA GLU A 91 8.65 3.42 21.16
C GLU A 91 8.90 1.96 20.73
N ASP A 92 8.28 1.02 21.41
CA ASP A 92 8.35 -0.42 21.13
C ASP A 92 7.43 -0.82 19.97
N GLY A 93 7.87 -1.80 19.19
CA GLY A 93 7.14 -2.32 18.03
C GLY A 93 7.66 -1.79 16.69
N PRO A 94 7.13 -2.28 15.59
CA PRO A 94 7.51 -1.87 14.23
C PRO A 94 7.06 -0.45 13.91
N LEU A 95 7.64 0.11 12.87
CA LEU A 95 7.21 1.35 12.24
C LEU A 95 6.17 1.01 11.16
N ASP A 96 4.91 1.37 11.40
CA ASP A 96 3.81 1.11 10.46
C ASP A 96 3.67 2.24 9.44
N VAL A 97 3.94 1.94 8.16
CA VAL A 97 3.96 2.91 7.06
C VAL A 97 2.92 2.58 6.00
N SER A 98 2.04 3.54 5.71
CA SER A 98 1.07 3.45 4.61
C SER A 98 1.61 4.13 3.34
N CYS A 99 1.61 3.42 2.20
CA CYS A 99 2.19 3.92 0.97
C CYS A 99 1.41 3.42 -0.26
N PRO A 100 1.30 4.20 -1.37
CA PRO A 100 0.72 3.70 -2.62
C PRO A 100 1.47 2.47 -3.13
N GLY A 101 0.75 1.37 -3.43
CA GLY A 101 1.37 0.06 -3.69
C GLY A 101 2.42 0.07 -4.80
N THR A 102 2.15 0.74 -5.92
CA THR A 102 3.12 0.82 -7.03
C THR A 102 4.36 1.63 -6.63
N PHE A 103 4.20 2.74 -5.88
CA PHE A 103 5.33 3.49 -5.35
C PHE A 103 6.15 2.66 -4.35
N THR A 104 5.47 1.91 -3.51
CA THR A 104 6.12 0.97 -2.58
C THR A 104 7.02 -0.02 -3.33
N MET A 105 6.49 -0.66 -4.36
CA MET A 105 7.21 -1.68 -5.13
C MET A 105 8.36 -1.11 -5.98
N ARG A 106 8.12 0.01 -6.66
CA ARG A 106 9.02 0.53 -7.69
C ARG A 106 10.04 1.53 -7.14
N TRP A 107 9.70 2.26 -6.08
CA TRP A 107 10.58 3.30 -5.55
C TRP A 107 11.06 3.03 -4.12
N LEU A 108 10.15 2.68 -3.19
CA LEU A 108 10.49 2.58 -1.77
C LEU A 108 11.29 1.30 -1.44
N ILE A 109 10.77 0.11 -1.77
CA ILE A 109 11.42 -1.17 -1.44
C ILE A 109 12.84 -1.26 -1.99
N PRO A 110 13.16 -0.86 -3.24
CA PRO A 110 14.53 -0.90 -3.74
C PRO A 110 15.53 -0.03 -2.96
N ARG A 111 15.03 0.90 -2.12
CA ARG A 111 15.85 1.80 -1.30
C ARG A 111 15.83 1.45 0.18
N LEU A 112 14.81 0.73 0.64
CA LEU A 112 14.55 0.46 2.06
C LEU A 112 15.71 -0.27 2.76
N TYR A 113 16.51 -1.06 2.02
CA TYR A 113 17.70 -1.71 2.57
C TYR A 113 18.70 -0.71 3.16
N ARG A 114 18.78 0.52 2.63
CA ARG A 114 19.66 1.58 3.16
C ARG A 114 19.16 2.10 4.50
N PHE A 115 17.84 2.20 4.66
CA PHE A 115 17.23 2.53 5.94
C PHE A 115 17.51 1.45 6.98
N GLN A 116 17.30 0.19 6.62
CA GLN A 116 17.56 -0.95 7.51
C GLN A 116 19.03 -1.08 7.89
N ALA A 117 19.95 -0.79 6.95
CA ALA A 117 21.38 -0.76 7.24
C ALA A 117 21.78 0.35 8.21
N GLN A 118 21.11 1.50 8.14
CA GLN A 118 21.35 2.64 9.02
C GLN A 118 20.66 2.50 10.39
N TYR A 119 19.50 1.85 10.43
CA TYR A 119 18.66 1.68 11.62
C TYR A 119 18.21 0.23 11.76
N PRO A 120 19.12 -0.71 12.09
CA PRO A 120 18.82 -2.15 12.13
C PRO A 120 17.78 -2.53 13.19
N ASP A 121 17.61 -1.70 14.22
CA ASP A 121 16.65 -1.93 15.30
C ASP A 121 15.22 -1.48 14.95
N ILE A 122 15.00 -0.86 13.78
CA ILE A 122 13.69 -0.40 13.34
C ILE A 122 13.11 -1.36 12.31
N GLU A 123 12.20 -2.22 12.75
CA GLU A 123 11.37 -3.01 11.83
C GLU A 123 10.37 -2.09 11.11
N VAL A 124 10.31 -2.15 9.78
CA VAL A 124 9.34 -1.37 8.97
C VAL A 124 8.28 -2.30 8.41
N ARG A 125 7.02 -2.00 8.69
CA ARG A 125 5.86 -2.67 8.10
C ARG A 125 5.21 -1.77 7.06
N LEU A 126 5.05 -2.29 5.85
CA LEU A 126 4.49 -1.55 4.72
C LEU A 126 3.07 -2.02 4.44
N SER A 127 2.13 -1.07 4.40
CA SER A 127 0.73 -1.29 4.02
C SER A 127 0.41 -0.53 2.74
N ALA A 128 -0.11 -1.25 1.73
CA ALA A 128 -0.45 -0.66 0.44
C ALA A 128 -1.80 0.08 0.52
N SER A 129 -1.78 1.41 0.45
CA SER A 129 -2.99 2.22 0.37
C SER A 129 -2.71 3.58 -0.27
N SER A 130 -3.65 4.02 -1.14
CA SER A 130 -3.67 5.38 -1.71
C SER A 130 -4.78 6.25 -1.11
N LYS A 131 -5.55 5.73 -0.14
CA LYS A 131 -6.63 6.47 0.52
C LYS A 131 -6.05 7.58 1.39
N PRO A 132 -6.80 8.68 1.62
CA PRO A 132 -6.43 9.65 2.64
C PRO A 132 -6.15 8.94 3.97
N VAL A 133 -5.10 9.37 4.68
CA VAL A 133 -4.74 8.80 5.99
C VAL A 133 -5.38 9.64 7.09
N ASP A 134 -5.95 8.96 8.09
CA ASP A 134 -6.36 9.54 9.36
C ASP A 134 -5.50 8.93 10.48
N PHE A 135 -4.48 9.62 10.90
CA PHE A 135 -3.56 9.14 11.93
C PHE A 135 -4.21 8.86 13.28
N SER A 136 -5.40 9.41 13.54
CA SER A 136 -6.14 9.11 14.78
C SER A 136 -6.85 7.76 14.75
N ARG A 137 -7.12 7.24 13.54
CA ARG A 137 -7.92 6.04 13.32
C ARG A 137 -7.16 4.89 12.70
N ASP A 138 -6.20 5.19 11.79
CA ASP A 138 -5.58 4.18 10.93
C ASP A 138 -4.36 3.52 11.56
N GLY A 139 -3.84 4.06 12.68
CA GLY A 139 -2.74 3.48 13.43
C GLY A 139 -1.36 3.53 12.76
N PHE A 140 -1.23 4.20 11.63
CA PHE A 140 0.06 4.38 10.96
C PHE A 140 0.94 5.42 11.68
N ASP A 141 2.25 5.20 11.67
CA ASP A 141 3.24 6.15 12.16
C ASP A 141 3.62 7.17 11.10
N ALA A 142 3.68 6.71 9.84
CA ALA A 142 3.95 7.55 8.69
C ALA A 142 3.11 7.10 7.47
N ALA A 143 2.91 8.01 6.53
CA ALA A 143 2.28 7.69 5.27
C ALA A 143 2.98 8.42 4.12
N ILE A 144 3.09 7.78 2.96
CA ILE A 144 3.51 8.46 1.74
C ILE A 144 2.26 8.67 0.88
N ARG A 145 2.08 9.89 0.38
CA ARG A 145 0.93 10.23 -0.46
C ARG A 145 1.38 11.05 -1.65
N VAL A 146 0.54 11.07 -2.68
CA VAL A 146 0.69 11.93 -3.86
C VAL A 146 -0.60 12.68 -4.08
N GLY A 147 -0.50 14.00 -4.29
CA GLY A 147 -1.66 14.87 -4.42
C GLY A 147 -1.28 16.34 -4.32
N THR A 148 -2.27 17.13 -3.91
CA THR A 148 -2.14 18.56 -3.65
C THR A 148 -2.66 18.89 -2.26
N ALA A 149 -2.17 19.97 -1.67
CA ALA A 149 -2.75 20.50 -0.42
C ALA A 149 -4.26 20.84 -0.60
N PRO A 150 -5.08 20.84 0.47
CA PRO A 150 -4.65 20.67 1.87
C PRO A 150 -4.39 19.19 2.23
N TRP A 151 -3.38 18.96 3.05
CA TRP A 151 -3.08 17.67 3.64
C TRP A 151 -3.86 17.46 4.94
N PRO A 152 -3.97 16.23 5.47
CA PRO A 152 -4.75 15.96 6.67
C PRO A 152 -4.32 16.81 7.86
N ASP A 153 -5.30 17.33 8.60
CA ASP A 153 -5.07 18.11 9.81
C ASP A 153 -4.28 17.31 10.85
N GLY A 154 -3.37 18.00 11.55
CA GLY A 154 -2.55 17.39 12.60
C GLY A 154 -1.44 16.47 12.08
N ALA A 155 -1.16 16.47 10.78
CA ALA A 155 0.00 15.80 10.21
C ALA A 155 1.15 16.78 9.95
N ASP A 156 2.38 16.38 10.29
CA ASP A 156 3.59 17.02 9.79
C ASP A 156 3.76 16.58 8.33
N VAL A 157 3.92 17.53 7.41
CA VAL A 157 4.08 17.29 5.98
C VAL A 157 5.53 17.51 5.60
N ILE A 158 6.14 16.49 5.03
CA ILE A 158 7.53 16.51 4.54
C ILE A 158 7.48 16.35 3.03
N PRO A 159 7.76 17.42 2.23
CA PRO A 159 7.84 17.33 0.79
C PRO A 159 8.93 16.36 0.36
N LEU A 160 8.66 15.55 -0.66
CA LEU A 160 9.64 14.66 -1.26
C LEU A 160 10.07 15.18 -2.63
N PHE A 161 9.17 15.21 -3.60
CA PHE A 161 9.41 15.74 -4.93
C PHE A 161 8.10 15.98 -5.70
N PRO A 162 8.11 16.92 -6.70
CA PRO A 162 6.97 17.10 -7.58
C PRO A 162 6.73 15.83 -8.43
N GLU A 163 5.47 15.54 -8.69
CA GLU A 163 5.14 14.44 -9.58
C GLU A 163 5.25 14.87 -11.03
N GLN A 164 5.98 14.09 -11.80
CA GLN A 164 6.06 14.23 -13.24
C GLN A 164 5.49 13.00 -13.92
N THR A 165 4.64 13.18 -14.92
CA THR A 165 3.95 12.11 -15.65
C THR A 165 4.20 12.22 -17.13
N GLY A 166 4.31 11.09 -17.81
CA GLY A 166 4.51 11.04 -19.25
C GLY A 166 4.02 9.71 -19.85
N PRO A 167 3.74 9.70 -21.16
CA PRO A 167 3.39 8.49 -21.86
C PRO A 167 4.61 7.60 -22.05
N VAL A 168 4.44 6.33 -21.72
CA VAL A 168 5.47 5.31 -21.83
C VAL A 168 4.94 4.06 -22.55
N LEU A 169 5.82 3.43 -23.33
CA LEU A 169 5.52 2.22 -24.10
C LEU A 169 6.79 1.38 -24.31
N ALA A 170 6.62 0.13 -24.70
CA ALA A 170 7.75 -0.71 -25.10
C ALA A 170 8.40 -0.16 -26.38
N PRO A 171 9.75 -0.14 -26.52
CA PRO A 171 10.44 0.36 -27.70
C PRO A 171 10.01 -0.31 -29.02
N SER A 172 9.63 -1.57 -28.96
CA SER A 172 9.14 -2.32 -30.12
C SER A 172 7.87 -1.72 -30.76
N LEU A 173 7.00 -1.11 -29.97
CA LEU A 173 5.80 -0.45 -30.47
C LEU A 173 6.11 0.88 -31.16
N PHE A 174 7.13 1.60 -30.69
CA PHE A 174 7.49 2.90 -31.25
C PHE A 174 8.18 2.80 -32.61
N ALA A 175 8.96 1.75 -32.82
CA ALA A 175 9.66 1.52 -34.08
C ALA A 175 8.69 1.27 -35.29
N GLY A 176 7.45 0.88 -35.01
CA GLY A 176 6.42 0.67 -36.04
C GLY A 176 5.45 1.86 -36.25
N ALA A 177 5.55 2.90 -35.41
CA ALA A 177 4.62 4.05 -35.44
C ALA A 177 5.23 5.20 -36.25
N THR A 178 4.59 5.59 -37.34
CA THR A 178 5.07 6.66 -38.22
C THR A 178 4.89 8.06 -37.64
N HIS A 179 3.94 8.28 -36.72
CA HIS A 179 3.61 9.59 -36.14
C HIS A 179 3.13 9.57 -34.68
N GLY A 180 3.78 8.81 -33.79
CA GLY A 180 3.44 8.86 -32.37
C GLY A 180 2.70 7.63 -31.86
N PHE A 181 1.51 7.78 -31.24
CA PHE A 181 0.76 6.69 -30.58
C PHE A 181 -0.48 6.24 -31.39
N GLU A 182 -0.57 6.66 -32.64
CA GLU A 182 -1.72 6.35 -33.50
C GLU A 182 -1.96 4.83 -33.63
N GLY A 183 -3.21 4.42 -33.40
CA GLY A 183 -3.61 3.01 -33.46
C GLY A 183 -3.16 2.14 -32.28
N LEU A 184 -2.32 2.67 -31.36
CA LEU A 184 -1.93 1.91 -30.17
C LEU A 184 -3.03 1.92 -29.12
N SER A 185 -3.20 0.79 -28.43
CA SER A 185 -4.11 0.71 -27.29
C SER A 185 -3.68 1.67 -26.18
N GLN A 186 -4.62 2.49 -25.72
CA GLN A 186 -4.43 3.34 -24.55
C GLN A 186 -4.72 2.54 -23.28
N LEU A 187 -3.69 2.32 -22.47
CA LEU A 187 -3.82 1.59 -21.22
C LEU A 187 -4.18 2.57 -20.09
N HIS A 188 -5.20 2.21 -19.34
CA HIS A 188 -5.74 2.99 -18.23
C HIS A 188 -5.69 2.20 -16.94
N THR A 189 -5.76 2.89 -15.81
CA THR A 189 -5.92 2.27 -14.49
C THR A 189 -7.07 2.90 -13.72
N ARG A 190 -7.82 2.09 -12.95
CA ARG A 190 -8.90 2.57 -12.08
C ARG A 190 -8.40 3.52 -10.99
N THR A 191 -7.14 3.41 -10.62
CA THR A 191 -6.54 4.27 -9.59
C THR A 191 -6.27 5.70 -10.08
N ARG A 192 -6.28 5.93 -11.43
CA ARG A 192 -6.00 7.23 -12.05
C ARG A 192 -6.72 7.40 -13.38
N LEU A 193 -8.03 7.48 -13.32
CA LEU A 193 -8.91 7.55 -14.51
C LEU A 193 -8.62 8.73 -15.44
N ARG A 194 -8.12 9.85 -14.90
CA ARG A 194 -7.86 11.08 -15.65
C ARG A 194 -6.43 11.24 -16.16
N ALA A 195 -5.54 10.25 -15.95
CA ALA A 195 -4.12 10.39 -16.29
C ALA A 195 -3.87 10.86 -17.73
N TRP A 196 -4.56 10.28 -18.70
CA TRP A 196 -4.48 10.68 -20.10
C TRP A 196 -5.02 12.09 -20.35
N GLY A 197 -6.24 12.40 -19.86
CA GLY A 197 -6.84 13.73 -20.04
C GLY A 197 -6.02 14.83 -19.38
N ASP A 198 -5.49 14.60 -18.21
CA ASP A 198 -4.68 15.56 -17.48
C ASP A 198 -3.32 15.79 -18.18
N TRP A 199 -2.70 14.74 -18.74
CA TRP A 199 -1.46 14.88 -19.51
C TRP A 199 -1.69 15.60 -20.85
N LEU A 200 -2.74 15.24 -21.59
CA LEU A 200 -3.10 15.90 -22.87
C LEU A 200 -3.36 17.40 -22.67
N ALA A 201 -4.11 17.75 -21.62
CA ALA A 201 -4.40 19.15 -21.31
C ALA A 201 -3.14 19.96 -21.00
N ARG A 202 -2.13 19.36 -20.34
CA ARG A 202 -0.86 20.02 -20.00
C ARG A 202 0.11 20.07 -21.16
N SER A 203 0.17 19.00 -21.94
CA SER A 203 1.12 18.92 -23.07
C SER A 203 0.68 19.76 -24.27
N GLY A 204 -0.59 20.15 -24.34
CA GLY A 204 -1.18 20.79 -25.52
C GLY A 204 -1.21 19.89 -26.76
N ARG A 205 -0.95 18.58 -26.59
CA ARG A 205 -0.92 17.60 -27.70
C ARG A 205 -2.32 17.05 -27.95
N SER A 206 -2.58 16.69 -29.20
CA SER A 206 -3.71 15.87 -29.59
C SER A 206 -3.20 14.51 -30.02
N ILE A 207 -3.73 13.45 -29.46
CA ILE A 207 -3.43 12.08 -29.83
C ILE A 207 -4.74 11.40 -30.20
N ASP A 208 -4.79 10.76 -31.35
CA ASP A 208 -5.94 9.98 -31.76
C ASP A 208 -6.12 8.80 -30.79
N PRO A 209 -7.24 8.70 -30.07
CA PRO A 209 -7.44 7.68 -29.07
C PRO A 209 -7.58 6.32 -29.74
N GLY A 210 -6.59 5.47 -29.56
CA GLY A 210 -6.71 4.05 -29.88
C GLY A 210 -7.67 3.30 -28.95
N PRO A 211 -7.78 1.96 -29.08
CA PRO A 211 -8.59 1.15 -28.19
C PRO A 211 -8.26 1.36 -26.73
N ARG A 212 -9.28 1.49 -25.86
CA ARG A 212 -9.10 1.65 -24.42
C ARG A 212 -9.03 0.29 -23.72
N VAL A 213 -7.99 0.07 -22.94
CA VAL A 213 -7.85 -1.11 -22.08
C VAL A 213 -7.66 -0.64 -20.64
N GLU A 214 -8.41 -1.21 -19.70
CA GLU A 214 -8.42 -0.77 -18.30
C GLU A 214 -7.90 -1.87 -17.37
N TYR A 215 -7.03 -1.49 -16.43
CA TYR A 215 -6.46 -2.35 -15.39
C TYR A 215 -6.89 -1.84 -14.00
N GLU A 216 -7.05 -2.76 -13.08
CA GLU A 216 -7.41 -2.42 -11.71
C GLU A 216 -6.29 -1.66 -11.00
N HIS A 217 -5.05 -2.13 -11.17
CA HIS A 217 -3.87 -1.59 -10.50
C HIS A 217 -2.85 -1.03 -11.48
N PHE A 218 -2.13 -0.02 -11.02
CA PHE A 218 -1.09 0.66 -11.80
C PHE A 218 0.02 -0.29 -12.26
N TYR A 219 0.47 -1.20 -11.39
CA TYR A 219 1.54 -2.13 -11.72
C TYR A 219 1.13 -3.13 -12.82
N PHE A 220 -0.13 -3.56 -12.90
CA PHE A 220 -0.61 -4.39 -14.02
C PHE A 220 -0.54 -3.63 -15.36
N MET A 221 -0.94 -2.35 -15.34
CA MET A 221 -0.87 -1.50 -16.51
C MET A 221 0.58 -1.29 -16.98
N LEU A 222 1.53 -1.12 -16.07
CA LEU A 222 2.95 -0.97 -16.40
C LEU A 222 3.55 -2.24 -16.99
N GLU A 223 3.21 -3.41 -16.44
CA GLU A 223 3.64 -4.70 -17.02
C GLU A 223 3.05 -4.89 -18.41
N ALA A 224 1.78 -4.54 -18.63
CA ALA A 224 1.16 -4.58 -19.95
C ALA A 224 1.87 -3.65 -20.96
N ALA A 225 2.22 -2.43 -20.54
CA ALA A 225 2.98 -1.50 -21.37
C ALA A 225 4.37 -2.06 -21.74
N SER A 226 5.08 -2.62 -20.75
CA SER A 226 6.40 -3.26 -20.96
C SER A 226 6.33 -4.49 -21.85
N ALA A 227 5.20 -5.22 -21.83
CA ALA A 227 4.94 -6.36 -22.70
C ALA A 227 4.50 -5.96 -24.12
N GLY A 228 4.40 -4.66 -24.43
CA GLY A 228 4.03 -4.18 -25.75
C GLY A 228 2.52 -4.25 -26.06
N LEU A 229 1.66 -4.24 -25.03
CA LEU A 229 0.20 -4.25 -25.21
C LEU A 229 -0.41 -2.88 -25.48
N GLY A 230 0.39 -1.81 -25.38
CA GLY A 230 -0.07 -0.44 -25.61
C GLY A 230 0.79 0.60 -24.92
N VAL A 231 0.25 1.82 -24.85
CA VAL A 231 0.89 2.99 -24.25
C VAL A 231 0.10 3.43 -23.02
N CYS A 232 0.79 3.83 -21.95
CA CYS A 232 0.16 4.35 -20.74
C CYS A 232 0.82 5.64 -20.27
N VAL A 233 0.07 6.49 -19.57
CA VAL A 233 0.63 7.65 -18.86
C VAL A 233 1.05 7.22 -17.46
N ALA A 234 2.34 7.37 -17.14
CA ALA A 234 2.92 6.90 -15.89
C ALA A 234 3.73 7.99 -15.18
N PRO A 235 3.74 7.99 -13.82
CA PRO A 235 4.67 8.79 -13.03
C PRO A 235 6.12 8.32 -13.21
N TRP A 236 7.04 9.28 -13.30
CA TRP A 236 8.46 9.03 -13.44
C TRP A 236 9.04 8.03 -12.43
N PRO A 237 8.76 8.12 -11.12
CA PRO A 237 9.32 7.17 -10.14
C PRO A 237 8.86 5.72 -10.31
N TYR A 238 7.83 5.46 -11.11
CA TYR A 238 7.34 4.10 -11.37
C TYR A 238 8.04 3.42 -12.54
N VAL A 239 8.68 4.20 -13.43
CA VAL A 239 9.23 3.72 -14.70
C VAL A 239 10.72 4.03 -14.89
N THR A 240 11.35 4.67 -13.92
CA THR A 240 12.76 5.07 -13.99
C THR A 240 13.67 3.91 -14.37
N ASP A 241 13.54 2.77 -13.70
CA ASP A 241 14.36 1.59 -13.97
C ASP A 241 13.96 0.89 -15.27
N ASP A 242 12.68 0.86 -15.62
CA ASP A 242 12.22 0.28 -16.89
C ASP A 242 12.77 1.07 -18.10
N ILE A 243 12.83 2.38 -17.99
CA ILE A 243 13.43 3.23 -19.04
C ILE A 243 14.96 3.05 -19.07
N ARG A 244 15.60 3.05 -17.90
CA ARG A 244 17.05 2.84 -17.80
C ARG A 244 17.50 1.52 -18.40
N PHE A 245 16.70 0.45 -18.21
CA PHE A 245 17.00 -0.88 -18.75
C PHE A 245 16.43 -1.13 -20.15
N GLY A 246 15.82 -0.12 -20.78
CA GLY A 246 15.29 -0.22 -22.15
C GLY A 246 14.03 -1.07 -22.28
N ARG A 247 13.32 -1.36 -21.18
CA ARG A 247 12.01 -2.05 -21.23
C ARG A 247 10.89 -1.10 -21.66
N LEU A 248 11.00 0.16 -21.28
CA LEU A 248 10.09 1.23 -21.66
C LEU A 248 10.87 2.39 -22.24
N MET A 249 10.19 3.22 -23.02
CA MET A 249 10.66 4.52 -23.48
C MET A 249 9.57 5.57 -23.28
N ALA A 250 9.98 6.83 -23.20
CA ALA A 250 9.09 7.98 -23.04
C ALA A 250 9.34 9.00 -24.18
N PRO A 251 8.76 8.81 -25.37
CA PRO A 251 9.09 9.64 -26.54
C PRO A 251 8.70 11.12 -26.39
N HIS A 252 7.79 11.43 -25.48
CA HIS A 252 7.34 12.80 -25.21
C HIS A 252 7.82 13.33 -23.85
N GLY A 253 8.76 12.62 -23.20
CA GLY A 253 9.27 13.00 -21.90
C GLY A 253 8.19 13.02 -20.81
N PHE A 254 8.48 13.79 -19.76
CA PHE A 254 7.61 13.91 -18.58
C PHE A 254 7.31 15.38 -18.30
N LEU A 255 6.08 15.65 -17.86
CA LEU A 255 5.59 16.97 -17.49
C LEU A 255 5.12 16.95 -16.04
N GLU A 256 5.27 18.06 -15.32
CA GLU A 256 4.74 18.21 -13.99
C GLU A 256 3.21 18.03 -13.99
N SER A 257 2.73 17.16 -13.10
CA SER A 257 1.30 16.88 -13.00
C SER A 257 0.53 17.91 -12.15
N GLY A 258 1.26 18.79 -11.46
CA GLY A 258 0.71 19.69 -10.45
C GLY A 258 0.46 19.01 -9.10
N HIS A 259 0.79 17.71 -8.96
CA HIS A 259 0.81 16.99 -7.70
C HIS A 259 2.24 16.90 -7.16
N GLU A 260 2.36 16.58 -5.87
CA GLU A 260 3.64 16.31 -5.22
C GLU A 260 3.57 15.01 -4.41
N TYR A 261 4.70 14.34 -4.30
CA TYR A 261 4.87 13.26 -3.32
C TYR A 261 5.28 13.87 -1.99
N VAL A 262 4.61 13.43 -0.93
CA VAL A 262 4.89 13.85 0.44
C VAL A 262 4.98 12.66 1.37
N ALA A 263 5.83 12.76 2.38
CA ALA A 263 5.74 11.94 3.57
C ALA A 263 4.90 12.71 4.61
N LEU A 264 3.95 12.01 5.19
CA LEU A 264 3.09 12.49 6.27
C LEU A 264 3.43 11.71 7.52
N ARG A 265 3.51 12.37 8.66
CA ARG A 265 3.63 11.71 9.97
C ARG A 265 2.72 12.38 10.97
N ARG A 266 2.44 11.70 12.08
CA ARG A 266 1.72 12.34 13.20
C ARG A 266 2.50 13.55 13.69
N ALA A 267 1.78 14.64 14.06
CA ALA A 267 2.39 15.81 14.70
C ALA A 267 3.04 15.45 16.06
N ARG A 268 2.48 14.45 16.77
CA ARG A 268 3.13 13.85 17.94
C ARG A 268 4.29 12.96 17.46
N ARG A 269 5.50 13.40 17.75
CA ARG A 269 6.73 12.83 17.24
C ARG A 269 7.06 11.50 17.89
N ASN A 270 6.99 10.41 17.11
CA ASN A 270 7.65 9.14 17.40
C ASN A 270 9.05 9.19 16.78
N ARG A 271 10.10 8.84 17.54
CA ARG A 271 11.50 8.84 17.07
C ARG A 271 11.67 8.06 15.76
N LYS A 272 11.04 6.91 15.62
CA LYS A 272 11.14 6.07 14.42
C LYS A 272 10.56 6.74 13.18
N SER A 273 9.38 7.37 13.31
CA SER A 273 8.74 8.10 12.20
C SER A 273 9.53 9.34 11.79
N VAL A 274 10.18 10.02 12.74
CA VAL A 274 11.10 11.14 12.44
C VAL A 274 12.28 10.64 11.62
N LEU A 275 12.99 9.60 12.09
CA LEU A 275 14.16 9.05 11.41
C LEU A 275 13.80 8.54 10.00
N PHE A 276 12.64 7.90 9.86
CA PHE A 276 12.17 7.39 8.58
C PHE A 276 11.84 8.52 7.60
N CYS A 277 11.10 9.54 8.03
CA CYS A 277 10.76 10.67 7.17
C CYS A 277 11.99 11.51 6.78
N ASP A 278 12.94 11.71 7.70
CA ASP A 278 14.20 12.40 7.41
C ASP A 278 15.06 11.60 6.41
N TRP A 279 15.08 10.27 6.54
CA TRP A 279 15.73 9.40 5.58
C TRP A 279 15.03 9.44 4.22
N LEU A 280 13.69 9.36 4.18
CA LEU A 280 12.91 9.49 2.93
C LEU A 280 13.19 10.79 2.20
N HIS A 281 13.25 11.90 2.92
CA HIS A 281 13.55 13.21 2.34
C HIS A 281 14.94 13.21 1.68
N LYS A 282 15.96 12.68 2.37
CA LYS A 282 17.32 12.55 1.82
C LYS A 282 17.39 11.65 0.59
N GLU A 283 16.68 10.51 0.61
CA GLU A 283 16.59 9.60 -0.55
C GLU A 283 15.86 10.27 -1.72
N ALA A 284 14.81 11.05 -1.45
CA ALA A 284 14.09 11.82 -2.45
C ALA A 284 14.99 12.87 -3.11
N ASP A 285 15.77 13.62 -2.32
CA ASP A 285 16.74 14.59 -2.82
C ASP A 285 17.84 13.92 -3.65
N ALA A 286 18.35 12.78 -3.20
CA ALA A 286 19.36 12.04 -3.95
C ALA A 286 18.80 11.51 -5.28
N TYR A 287 17.54 11.03 -5.26
CA TYR A 287 16.84 10.57 -6.45
C TYR A 287 16.67 11.69 -7.47
N MET A 288 16.20 12.87 -7.04
CA MET A 288 16.02 14.03 -7.94
C MET A 288 17.34 14.51 -8.56
N ARG A 289 18.46 14.42 -7.82
CA ARG A 289 19.79 14.78 -8.37
C ARG A 289 20.32 13.74 -9.36
N SER A 290 20.01 12.47 -9.20
CA SER A 290 20.60 11.37 -9.99
C SER A 290 19.72 10.88 -11.13
N SER A 291 18.44 11.22 -11.14
CA SER A 291 17.44 10.63 -12.03
C SER A 291 16.46 11.70 -12.49
N LEU A 292 16.95 12.73 -13.18
CA LEU A 292 16.05 13.68 -13.83
C LEU A 292 15.32 12.99 -14.99
N PRO A 293 13.98 13.15 -15.08
CA PRO A 293 13.25 12.60 -16.20
C PRO A 293 13.64 13.29 -17.51
N PRO A 294 13.59 12.58 -18.65
CA PRO A 294 13.72 13.20 -19.97
C PRO A 294 12.67 14.28 -20.12
N GLN A 295 13.10 15.47 -20.48
CA GLN A 295 12.18 16.57 -20.80
C GLN A 295 11.61 16.37 -22.19
N GLY A 296 10.31 16.59 -22.36
CA GLY A 296 9.58 16.44 -23.60
C GLY A 296 9.73 17.60 -24.57
#